data_8f46581be74a2a6eb2b2cabe4f8fa31b
#
_entry.id   8f46581be74a2a6eb2b2cabe4f8fa31b
#
_cell.length_a   1.000
_cell.length_b   1.000
_cell.length_c   1.000
_cell.angle_alpha   90.00
_cell.angle_beta   90.00
_cell.angle_gamma   90.00
#
_symmetry.space_group_name_H-M   'P 1'
#
loop_
_entity.id
_entity.type
_entity.pdbx_description
1 polymer ?
#
loop_
_entity_poly.entity_id
_entity_poly.type
_entity_poly.pdbx_seq_one_letter_code
_entity_poly.pdbx_strand_id
1 'polypeptide(L)'
;MIKKFAAEAVATMILVLTGCGCAMAFTLTGNNVGAAAIVGIAAAFGMSIVILAYTVGPVSGGHANPAVSFAKALNKEISWKEFGVYCCAQILGAFVGSLLLAMVMWAWKTGAAGQNSLYTMPHFIAEFGDKSFMTVMLTTMAEMGLTFLFIFCVLGVTSKKEWSGIAGIVIGLALFGVHLVGIPLTGTSVNPARALSALVFAMFDGNDIGVKALTLIPTILGPMMGSFAAWSAFHAFFGKKKEEQPAE
;
A
#
# COMPACT_ATOMS: atom_id res chain seq x y z
N MET A 1 -18.96 -13.43 5.36
CA MET A 1 -17.72 -13.47 4.56
C MET A 1 -17.88 -12.73 3.22
N ILE A 2 -18.90 -13.02 2.39
CA ILE A 2 -19.12 -12.35 1.07
C ILE A 2 -19.19 -10.82 1.18
N LYS A 3 -19.92 -10.27 2.15
CA LYS A 3 -19.99 -8.80 2.35
C LYS A 3 -18.61 -8.19 2.65
N LYS A 4 -17.80 -8.86 3.47
CA LYS A 4 -16.44 -8.42 3.78
C LYS A 4 -15.53 -8.49 2.55
N PHE A 5 -15.64 -9.56 1.75
CA PHE A 5 -14.93 -9.70 0.48
C PHE A 5 -15.25 -8.54 -0.47
N ALA A 6 -16.54 -8.28 -0.70
CA ALA A 6 -16.97 -7.19 -1.58
C ALA A 6 -16.50 -5.82 -1.06
N ALA A 7 -16.57 -5.59 0.26
CA ALA A 7 -16.11 -4.34 0.88
C ALA A 7 -14.60 -4.13 0.69
N GLU A 8 -13.77 -5.17 0.89
CA GLU A 8 -12.32 -5.07 0.68
C GLU A 8 -11.95 -4.88 -0.80
N ALA A 9 -12.68 -5.54 -1.72
CA ALA A 9 -12.48 -5.33 -3.15
C ALA A 9 -12.81 -3.88 -3.55
N VAL A 10 -13.94 -3.35 -3.11
CA VAL A 10 -14.33 -1.95 -3.36
C VAL A 10 -13.33 -0.97 -2.69
N ALA A 11 -12.91 -1.25 -1.46
CA ALA A 11 -11.92 -0.43 -0.76
C ALA A 11 -10.61 -0.31 -1.55
N THR A 12 -10.07 -1.44 -2.02
CA THR A 12 -8.81 -1.43 -2.76
C THR A 12 -8.97 -0.82 -4.16
N MET A 13 -10.11 -1.03 -4.80
CA MET A 13 -10.45 -0.35 -6.06
C MET A 13 -10.47 1.17 -5.88
N ILE A 14 -11.11 1.69 -4.82
CA ILE A 14 -11.11 3.13 -4.50
C ILE A 14 -9.69 3.64 -4.31
N LEU A 15 -8.87 2.94 -3.54
CA LEU A 15 -7.48 3.33 -3.29
C LEU A 15 -6.69 3.43 -4.60
N VAL A 16 -6.81 2.46 -5.49
CA VAL A 16 -6.11 2.45 -6.78
C VAL A 16 -6.64 3.55 -7.70
N LEU A 17 -7.96 3.70 -7.83
CA LEU A 17 -8.55 4.73 -8.69
C LEU A 17 -8.16 6.14 -8.25
N THR A 18 -8.12 6.43 -6.96
CA THR A 18 -7.77 7.77 -6.47
C THR A 18 -6.26 7.98 -6.47
N GLY A 19 -5.49 7.11 -5.82
CA GLY A 19 -4.04 7.28 -5.66
C GLY A 19 -3.27 7.11 -6.97
N CYS A 20 -3.44 5.96 -7.63
CA CYS A 20 -2.79 5.70 -8.91
C CYS A 20 -3.36 6.57 -10.03
N GLY A 21 -4.68 6.85 -10.02
CA GLY A 21 -5.31 7.75 -10.97
C GLY A 21 -4.75 9.17 -10.89
N CYS A 22 -4.51 9.68 -9.69
CA CYS A 22 -3.85 10.98 -9.49
C CYS A 22 -2.42 10.98 -10.06
N ALA A 23 -1.63 9.92 -9.80
CA ALA A 23 -0.30 9.79 -10.37
C ALA A 23 -0.32 9.80 -11.90
N MET A 24 -1.27 9.08 -12.50
CA MET A 24 -1.48 9.06 -13.95
C MET A 24 -1.88 10.43 -14.48
N ALA A 25 -2.76 11.15 -13.81
CA ALA A 25 -3.18 12.49 -14.21
C ALA A 25 -2.00 13.48 -14.26
N PHE A 26 -1.09 13.45 -13.29
CA PHE A 26 0.13 14.25 -13.32
C PHE A 26 1.06 13.85 -14.48
N THR A 27 1.16 12.57 -14.78
CA THR A 27 1.96 12.09 -15.93
C THR A 27 1.40 12.61 -17.26
N LEU A 28 0.07 12.58 -17.43
CA LEU A 28 -0.60 13.10 -18.63
C LEU A 28 -0.35 14.60 -18.86
N THR A 29 -0.23 15.37 -17.80
CA THR A 29 0.04 16.82 -17.88
C THR A 29 1.53 17.15 -18.02
N GLY A 30 2.42 16.16 -18.07
CA GLY A 30 3.87 16.35 -18.12
C GLY A 30 4.49 16.82 -16.80
N ASN A 31 3.73 16.82 -15.68
CA ASN A 31 4.15 17.34 -14.38
C ASN A 31 4.46 16.23 -13.37
N ASN A 32 4.92 15.08 -13.82
CA ASN A 32 5.02 13.83 -13.04
C ASN A 32 6.15 13.77 -11.99
N VAL A 33 7.06 14.75 -11.93
CA VAL A 33 8.26 14.69 -11.06
C VAL A 33 8.40 15.90 -10.12
N GLY A 34 7.53 16.89 -10.21
CA GLY A 34 7.61 18.09 -9.38
C GLY A 34 7.04 17.89 -7.96
N ALA A 35 7.44 18.78 -7.05
CA ALA A 35 6.96 18.76 -5.66
C ALA A 35 5.42 18.77 -5.55
N ALA A 36 4.74 19.51 -6.43
CA ALA A 36 3.28 19.54 -6.48
C ALA A 36 2.67 18.18 -6.82
N ALA A 37 3.29 17.41 -7.74
CA ALA A 37 2.84 16.07 -8.08
C ALA A 37 3.01 15.11 -6.89
N ILE A 38 4.15 15.16 -6.20
CA ILE A 38 4.41 14.34 -5.00
C ILE A 38 3.35 14.62 -3.94
N VAL A 39 3.10 15.88 -3.62
CA VAL A 39 2.09 16.29 -2.63
C VAL A 39 0.68 15.86 -3.07
N GLY A 40 0.32 16.09 -4.33
CA GLY A 40 -1.00 15.73 -4.87
C GLY A 40 -1.25 14.22 -4.85
N ILE A 41 -0.27 13.42 -5.28
CA ILE A 41 -0.36 11.95 -5.28
C ILE A 41 -0.44 11.43 -3.84
N ALA A 42 0.43 11.91 -2.96
CA ALA A 42 0.42 11.53 -1.55
C ALA A 42 -0.92 11.87 -0.88
N ALA A 43 -1.48 13.06 -1.15
CA ALA A 43 -2.79 13.48 -0.66
C ALA A 43 -3.91 12.58 -1.19
N ALA A 44 -3.88 12.19 -2.46
CA ALA A 44 -4.87 11.29 -3.06
C ALA A 44 -4.86 9.90 -2.39
N PHE A 45 -3.69 9.34 -2.11
CA PHE A 45 -3.58 8.09 -1.35
C PHE A 45 -4.09 8.25 0.08
N GLY A 46 -3.72 9.31 0.80
CA GLY A 46 -4.21 9.59 2.15
C GLY A 46 -5.72 9.76 2.20
N MET A 47 -6.29 10.55 1.29
CA MET A 47 -7.75 10.77 1.19
C MET A 47 -8.51 9.49 0.83
N SER A 48 -7.93 8.60 0.02
CA SER A 48 -8.56 7.31 -0.28
C SER A 48 -8.84 6.51 0.99
N ILE A 49 -7.87 6.48 1.93
CA ILE A 49 -8.05 5.81 3.22
C ILE A 49 -9.17 6.46 4.03
N VAL A 50 -9.24 7.79 4.06
CA VAL A 50 -10.35 8.46 4.76
C VAL A 50 -11.68 8.05 4.15
N ILE A 51 -11.81 8.09 2.82
CA ILE A 51 -13.03 7.70 2.11
C ILE A 51 -13.43 6.26 2.45
N LEU A 52 -12.51 5.30 2.27
CA LEU A 52 -12.84 3.89 2.47
C LEU A 52 -13.11 3.54 3.94
N ALA A 53 -12.45 4.20 4.89
CA ALA A 53 -12.66 3.98 6.31
C ALA A 53 -14.08 4.31 6.75
N TYR A 54 -14.66 5.40 6.23
CA TYR A 54 -16.00 5.84 6.57
C TYR A 54 -17.10 5.32 5.64
N THR A 55 -16.77 4.67 4.53
CA THR A 55 -17.75 4.06 3.61
C THR A 55 -17.86 2.55 3.82
N VAL A 56 -16.80 1.80 3.54
CA VAL A 56 -16.78 0.34 3.61
C VAL A 56 -16.17 -0.20 4.91
N GLY A 57 -15.44 0.63 5.64
CA GLY A 57 -14.82 0.28 6.92
C GLY A 57 -15.80 -0.34 7.94
N PRO A 58 -17.04 0.15 8.11
CA PRO A 58 -18.02 -0.48 9.00
C PRO A 58 -18.36 -1.94 8.64
N VAL A 59 -18.07 -2.38 7.40
CA VAL A 59 -18.38 -3.75 6.93
C VAL A 59 -17.22 -4.70 7.12
N SER A 60 -15.99 -4.27 6.80
CA SER A 60 -14.80 -5.15 6.76
C SER A 60 -13.62 -4.67 7.63
N GLY A 61 -13.67 -3.44 8.10
CA GLY A 61 -12.51 -2.73 8.66
C GLY A 61 -11.80 -1.86 7.62
N GLY A 62 -12.09 -2.05 6.32
CA GLY A 62 -11.52 -1.24 5.24
C GLY A 62 -10.00 -1.32 5.17
N HIS A 63 -9.45 -2.53 5.22
CA HIS A 63 -8.00 -2.72 5.22
C HIS A 63 -7.37 -2.28 3.89
N ALA A 64 -7.98 -2.64 2.76
CA ALA A 64 -7.56 -2.31 1.39
C ALA A 64 -6.07 -2.64 1.08
N ASN A 65 -5.43 -3.46 1.93
CA ASN A 65 -3.99 -3.69 1.90
C ASN A 65 -3.62 -5.02 2.60
N PRO A 66 -2.96 -5.97 1.91
CA PRO A 66 -2.50 -7.22 2.52
C PRO A 66 -1.57 -7.03 3.73
N ALA A 67 -0.71 -5.99 3.74
CA ALA A 67 0.16 -5.72 4.87
C ALA A 67 -0.62 -5.26 6.12
N VAL A 68 -1.70 -4.47 5.94
CA VAL A 68 -2.64 -4.13 7.03
C VAL A 68 -3.34 -5.38 7.53
N SER A 69 -3.89 -6.19 6.60
CA SER A 69 -4.60 -7.42 6.95
C SER A 69 -3.71 -8.43 7.67
N PHE A 70 -2.43 -8.49 7.29
CA PHE A 70 -1.43 -9.34 7.95
C PHE A 70 -1.17 -8.91 9.39
N ALA A 71 -0.94 -7.62 9.65
CA ALA A 71 -0.79 -7.11 11.01
C ALA A 71 -2.02 -7.39 11.88
N LYS A 72 -3.24 -7.21 11.31
CA LYS A 72 -4.50 -7.50 12.00
C LYS A 72 -4.68 -9.00 12.28
N ALA A 73 -4.22 -9.87 11.40
CA ALA A 73 -4.22 -11.32 11.64
C ALA A 73 -3.23 -11.71 12.73
N LEU A 74 -2.01 -11.16 12.72
CA LEU A 74 -1.02 -11.34 13.79
C LEU A 74 -1.55 -10.84 15.14
N ASN A 75 -2.31 -9.74 15.13
CA ASN A 75 -2.95 -9.15 16.29
C ASN A 75 -4.23 -9.89 16.74
N LYS A 76 -4.60 -10.99 16.03
CA LYS A 76 -5.78 -11.81 16.27
C LYS A 76 -7.12 -11.05 16.14
N GLU A 77 -7.13 -9.92 15.44
CA GLU A 77 -8.34 -9.15 15.16
C GLU A 77 -9.14 -9.74 14.00
N ILE A 78 -8.47 -10.45 13.09
CA ILE A 78 -9.08 -11.29 12.06
C ILE A 78 -8.45 -12.69 12.07
N SER A 79 -9.19 -13.70 11.63
CA SER A 79 -8.67 -15.05 11.47
C SER A 79 -7.74 -15.16 10.25
N TRP A 80 -6.85 -16.16 10.23
CA TRP A 80 -6.01 -16.45 9.06
C TRP A 80 -6.82 -16.78 7.80
N LYS A 81 -8.02 -17.37 7.99
CA LYS A 81 -8.97 -17.59 6.88
C LYS A 81 -9.49 -16.27 6.33
N GLU A 82 -9.86 -15.33 7.19
CA GLU A 82 -10.26 -13.98 6.76
C GLU A 82 -9.12 -13.23 6.09
N PHE A 83 -7.89 -13.35 6.60
CA PHE A 83 -6.70 -12.79 5.96
C PHE A 83 -6.57 -13.25 4.50
N GLY A 84 -6.65 -14.57 4.25
CA GLY A 84 -6.61 -15.11 2.88
C GLY A 84 -7.73 -14.56 1.99
N VAL A 85 -8.96 -14.49 2.51
CA VAL A 85 -10.12 -13.93 1.80
C VAL A 85 -9.92 -12.45 1.49
N TYR A 86 -9.37 -11.68 2.44
CA TYR A 86 -9.07 -10.26 2.27
C TYR A 86 -7.99 -10.05 1.19
N CYS A 87 -6.91 -10.80 1.21
CA CYS A 87 -5.88 -10.71 0.19
C CYS A 87 -6.43 -10.94 -1.22
N CYS A 88 -7.26 -11.99 -1.40
CA CYS A 88 -7.92 -12.25 -2.69
C CYS A 88 -8.83 -11.09 -3.12
N ALA A 89 -9.64 -10.56 -2.20
CA ALA A 89 -10.53 -9.43 -2.47
C ALA A 89 -9.76 -8.17 -2.84
N GLN A 90 -8.71 -7.86 -2.09
CA GLN A 90 -7.86 -6.69 -2.30
C GLN A 90 -7.12 -6.75 -3.63
N ILE A 91 -6.58 -7.92 -3.99
CA ILE A 91 -5.94 -8.13 -5.30
C ILE A 91 -6.97 -7.92 -6.41
N LEU A 92 -8.15 -8.55 -6.31
CA LEU A 92 -9.22 -8.36 -7.30
C LEU A 92 -9.61 -6.89 -7.46
N GLY A 93 -9.84 -6.19 -6.34
CA GLY A 93 -10.20 -4.77 -6.35
C GLY A 93 -9.11 -3.89 -6.97
N ALA A 94 -7.84 -4.16 -6.66
CA ALA A 94 -6.71 -3.47 -7.25
C ALA A 94 -6.63 -3.69 -8.77
N PHE A 95 -6.84 -4.93 -9.24
CA PHE A 95 -6.88 -5.24 -10.68
C PHE A 95 -8.02 -4.51 -11.39
N VAL A 96 -9.23 -4.52 -10.81
CA VAL A 96 -10.38 -3.80 -11.38
C VAL A 96 -10.09 -2.30 -11.46
N GLY A 97 -9.55 -1.70 -10.39
CA GLY A 97 -9.15 -0.30 -10.39
C GLY A 97 -8.11 0.04 -11.45
N SER A 98 -7.07 -0.79 -11.57
CA SER A 98 -6.02 -0.62 -12.59
C SER A 98 -6.57 -0.79 -14.00
N LEU A 99 -7.48 -1.75 -14.22
CA LEU A 99 -8.12 -1.95 -15.52
C LEU A 99 -8.95 -0.73 -15.94
N LEU A 100 -9.74 -0.18 -15.04
CA LEU A 100 -10.52 1.04 -15.31
C LEU A 100 -9.62 2.21 -15.66
N LEU A 101 -8.49 2.39 -14.95
CA LEU A 101 -7.51 3.41 -15.28
C LEU A 101 -6.89 3.16 -16.66
N ALA A 102 -6.52 1.92 -16.97
CA ALA A 102 -5.95 1.56 -18.28
C ALA A 102 -6.93 1.85 -19.42
N MET A 103 -8.23 1.58 -19.24
CA MET A 103 -9.27 1.90 -20.23
C MET A 103 -9.39 3.40 -20.48
N VAL A 104 -9.35 4.23 -19.42
CA VAL A 104 -9.37 5.70 -19.55
C VAL A 104 -8.14 6.20 -20.30
N MET A 105 -6.96 5.68 -19.97
CA MET A 105 -5.70 6.03 -20.61
C MET A 105 -5.69 5.66 -22.10
N TRP A 106 -6.18 4.46 -22.43
CA TRP A 106 -6.29 4.00 -23.82
C TRP A 106 -7.25 4.88 -24.63
N ALA A 107 -8.38 5.26 -24.06
CA ALA A 107 -9.34 6.15 -24.69
C ALA A 107 -8.75 7.55 -25.00
N TRP A 108 -7.78 8.01 -24.19
CA TRP A 108 -7.09 9.29 -24.43
C TRP A 108 -5.89 9.17 -25.39
N LYS A 109 -5.65 8.00 -25.96
CA LYS A 109 -4.52 7.73 -26.88
C LYS A 109 -3.14 8.14 -26.34
N THR A 110 -3.00 8.14 -25.04
CA THR A 110 -1.75 8.44 -24.37
C THR A 110 -1.00 7.15 -24.14
N GLY A 111 -0.15 6.75 -25.08
CA GLY A 111 0.63 5.54 -24.93
C GLY A 111 1.45 5.54 -23.64
N ALA A 112 1.41 4.46 -22.88
CA ALA A 112 2.29 4.08 -21.77
C ALA A 112 2.51 5.12 -20.64
N ALA A 113 1.83 6.25 -20.66
CA ALA A 113 1.97 7.27 -19.63
C ALA A 113 1.47 6.74 -18.28
N GLY A 114 2.24 6.93 -17.25
CA GLY A 114 1.87 6.59 -15.87
C GLY A 114 2.27 5.20 -15.40
N GLN A 115 2.59 4.27 -16.27
CA GLN A 115 3.02 2.93 -15.85
C GLN A 115 4.42 2.94 -15.26
N ASN A 116 5.33 3.71 -15.82
CA ASN A 116 6.72 3.81 -15.35
C ASN A 116 6.85 4.60 -14.05
N SER A 117 5.95 5.53 -13.75
CA SER A 117 5.98 6.32 -12.53
C SER A 117 5.48 5.58 -11.29
N LEU A 118 4.76 4.46 -11.47
CA LEU A 118 4.20 3.71 -10.35
C LEU A 118 5.16 2.69 -9.74
N TYR A 119 6.21 2.28 -10.49
CA TYR A 119 7.10 1.18 -10.09
C TYR A 119 8.54 1.31 -10.56
N THR A 120 9.03 2.49 -10.79
CA THR A 120 10.46 2.67 -10.90
C THR A 120 11.05 2.77 -9.48
N MET A 121 12.23 2.23 -9.29
CA MET A 121 13.11 2.47 -8.16
C MET A 121 14.10 3.59 -8.59
N PRO A 122 13.65 4.85 -8.88
CA PRO A 122 14.42 5.76 -9.74
C PRO A 122 15.75 6.14 -9.11
N HIS A 123 15.76 6.34 -7.80
CA HIS A 123 16.96 6.75 -7.09
C HIS A 123 18.02 5.63 -7.03
N PHE A 124 17.58 4.44 -6.62
CA PHE A 124 18.51 3.30 -6.49
C PHE A 124 18.96 2.75 -7.84
N ILE A 125 18.09 2.78 -8.86
CA ILE A 125 18.46 2.39 -10.22
C ILE A 125 19.52 3.35 -10.78
N ALA A 126 19.37 4.64 -10.58
CA ALA A 126 20.35 5.62 -11.06
C ALA A 126 21.72 5.43 -10.41
N GLU A 127 21.77 5.07 -9.13
CA GLU A 127 23.01 4.92 -8.37
C GLU A 127 23.67 3.53 -8.60
N PHE A 128 22.90 2.45 -8.58
CA PHE A 128 23.42 1.08 -8.52
C PHE A 128 23.08 0.20 -9.73
N GLY A 129 22.26 0.69 -10.65
CA GLY A 129 21.73 -0.07 -11.79
C GLY A 129 20.46 -0.86 -11.46
N ASP A 130 19.68 -1.11 -12.49
CA ASP A 130 18.31 -1.65 -12.41
C ASP A 130 18.20 -3.11 -11.94
N LYS A 131 19.25 -3.92 -12.22
CA LYS A 131 19.31 -5.35 -11.86
C LYS A 131 20.25 -5.64 -10.69
N SER A 132 20.74 -4.61 -10.02
CA SER A 132 21.66 -4.77 -8.90
C SER A 132 20.97 -5.37 -7.69
N PHE A 133 21.64 -6.33 -7.05
CA PHE A 133 21.22 -6.84 -5.72
C PHE A 133 21.07 -5.70 -4.70
N MET A 134 21.97 -4.71 -4.76
CA MET A 134 21.93 -3.55 -3.88
C MET A 134 20.66 -2.73 -4.08
N THR A 135 20.23 -2.48 -5.33
CA THR A 135 18.98 -1.78 -5.65
C THR A 135 17.78 -2.50 -5.06
N VAL A 136 17.67 -3.82 -5.26
CA VAL A 136 16.56 -4.62 -4.71
C VAL A 136 16.59 -4.61 -3.19
N MET A 137 17.75 -4.76 -2.57
CA MET A 137 17.90 -4.76 -1.11
C MET A 137 17.52 -3.40 -0.50
N LEU A 138 18.07 -2.30 -1.01
CA LEU A 138 17.78 -0.95 -0.47
C LEU A 138 16.31 -0.57 -0.66
N THR A 139 15.71 -0.92 -1.82
CA THR A 139 14.29 -0.71 -2.05
C THR A 139 13.44 -1.53 -1.08
N THR A 140 13.82 -2.79 -0.81
CA THR A 140 13.12 -3.63 0.17
C THR A 140 13.20 -3.01 1.57
N MET A 141 14.35 -2.51 1.98
CA MET A 141 14.54 -1.85 3.28
C MET A 141 13.73 -0.54 3.37
N ALA A 142 13.69 0.26 2.30
CA ALA A 142 12.88 1.47 2.26
C ALA A 142 11.38 1.15 2.38
N GLU A 143 10.87 0.19 1.60
CA GLU A 143 9.48 -0.26 1.68
C GLU A 143 9.13 -0.87 3.05
N MET A 144 10.07 -1.61 3.66
CA MET A 144 9.93 -2.13 5.02
C MET A 144 9.78 -0.99 6.03
N GLY A 145 10.64 0.03 5.98
CA GLY A 145 10.60 1.18 6.88
C GLY A 145 9.33 2.01 6.72
N LEU A 146 8.93 2.31 5.48
CA LEU A 146 7.70 3.04 5.18
C LEU A 146 6.46 2.29 5.67
N THR A 147 6.41 0.98 5.43
CA THR A 147 5.28 0.16 5.89
C THR A 147 5.28 -0.01 7.40
N PHE A 148 6.46 -0.11 8.04
CA PHE A 148 6.56 -0.10 9.50
C PHE A 148 5.89 1.14 10.09
N LEU A 149 6.24 2.34 9.62
CA LEU A 149 5.64 3.59 10.12
C LEU A 149 4.12 3.61 9.93
N PHE A 150 3.65 3.22 8.75
CA PHE A 150 2.23 3.17 8.44
C PHE A 150 1.47 2.19 9.34
N ILE A 151 1.92 0.93 9.42
CA ILE A 151 1.25 -0.12 10.20
C ILE A 151 1.33 0.14 11.70
N PHE A 152 2.44 0.68 12.19
CA PHE A 152 2.55 1.05 13.60
C PHE A 152 1.50 2.11 13.98
N CYS A 153 1.26 3.10 13.11
CA CYS A 153 0.18 4.06 13.29
C CYS A 153 -1.21 3.39 13.25
N VAL A 154 -1.44 2.48 12.28
CA VAL A 154 -2.71 1.73 12.18
C VAL A 154 -2.99 0.98 13.48
N LEU A 155 -2.03 0.19 13.97
CA LEU A 155 -2.18 -0.59 15.21
C LEU A 155 -2.41 0.32 16.40
N GLY A 156 -1.69 1.44 16.48
CA GLY A 156 -1.80 2.42 17.56
C GLY A 156 -3.20 3.04 17.64
N VAL A 157 -3.66 3.62 16.53
CA VAL A 157 -4.94 4.35 16.52
C VAL A 157 -6.16 3.42 16.63
N THR A 158 -6.03 2.16 16.18
CA THR A 158 -7.13 1.18 16.30
C THR A 158 -7.12 0.39 17.62
N SER A 159 -6.09 0.57 18.46
CA SER A 159 -5.97 -0.15 19.73
C SER A 159 -7.00 0.31 20.79
N LYS A 160 -7.52 1.53 20.65
CA LYS A 160 -8.46 2.12 21.61
C LYS A 160 -9.77 2.49 20.93
N LYS A 161 -10.89 2.01 21.51
CA LYS A 161 -12.23 2.26 20.97
C LYS A 161 -12.60 3.74 20.94
N GLU A 162 -12.12 4.52 21.88
CA GLU A 162 -12.33 5.96 21.97
C GLU A 162 -11.80 6.74 20.75
N TRP A 163 -10.81 6.21 20.04
CA TRP A 163 -10.24 6.82 18.84
C TRP A 163 -10.90 6.37 17.53
N SER A 164 -11.89 5.46 17.61
CA SER A 164 -12.53 4.90 16.40
C SER A 164 -13.15 5.96 15.48
N GLY A 165 -13.66 7.05 16.05
CA GLY A 165 -14.26 8.14 15.28
C GLY A 165 -13.29 8.91 14.40
N ILE A 166 -11.99 8.96 14.76
CA ILE A 166 -10.96 9.70 14.02
C ILE A 166 -9.94 8.76 13.35
N ALA A 167 -10.05 7.45 13.60
CA ALA A 167 -9.04 6.49 13.14
C ALA A 167 -8.80 6.57 11.62
N GLY A 168 -9.86 6.69 10.82
CA GLY A 168 -9.74 6.82 9.37
C GLY A 168 -8.95 8.06 8.94
N ILE A 169 -9.14 9.20 9.62
CA ILE A 169 -8.39 10.43 9.35
C ILE A 169 -6.91 10.25 9.71
N VAL A 170 -6.62 9.71 10.89
CA VAL A 170 -5.24 9.53 11.35
C VAL A 170 -4.48 8.54 10.45
N ILE A 171 -5.11 7.43 10.05
CA ILE A 171 -4.52 6.45 9.12
C ILE A 171 -4.30 7.09 7.74
N GLY A 172 -5.26 7.89 7.25
CA GLY A 172 -5.11 8.63 5.99
C GLY A 172 -3.94 9.60 6.03
N LEU A 173 -3.77 10.36 7.10
CA LEU A 173 -2.62 11.25 7.30
C LEU A 173 -1.30 10.48 7.40
N ALA A 174 -1.29 9.32 8.05
CA ALA A 174 -0.11 8.46 8.08
C ALA A 174 0.26 7.97 6.67
N LEU A 175 -0.72 7.53 5.88
CA LEU A 175 -0.48 7.12 4.49
C LEU A 175 0.00 8.30 3.63
N PHE A 176 -0.58 9.49 3.80
CA PHE A 176 -0.10 10.71 3.16
C PHE A 176 1.38 10.97 3.50
N GLY A 177 1.74 10.92 4.78
CA GLY A 177 3.12 11.16 5.23
C GLY A 177 4.14 10.18 4.64
N VAL A 178 3.84 8.87 4.65
CA VAL A 178 4.75 7.87 4.08
C VAL A 178 4.88 8.00 2.56
N HIS A 179 3.83 8.47 1.86
CA HIS A 179 3.90 8.73 0.42
C HIS A 179 4.75 9.97 0.10
N LEU A 180 4.70 11.02 0.92
CA LEU A 180 5.58 12.18 0.74
C LEU A 180 7.07 11.79 0.75
N VAL A 181 7.44 10.88 1.65
CA VAL A 181 8.82 10.39 1.78
C VAL A 181 9.12 9.32 0.72
N GLY A 182 8.20 8.40 0.49
CA GLY A 182 8.45 7.19 -0.29
C GLY A 182 8.36 7.39 -1.81
N ILE A 183 7.53 8.32 -2.31
CA ILE A 183 7.38 8.55 -3.76
C ILE A 183 8.73 8.84 -4.42
N PRO A 184 9.56 9.76 -3.93
CA PRO A 184 10.87 10.00 -4.55
C PRO A 184 11.87 8.86 -4.36
N LEU A 185 11.69 7.97 -3.39
CA LEU A 185 12.62 6.85 -3.11
C LEU A 185 12.30 5.60 -3.94
N THR A 186 11.05 5.14 -3.86
CA THR A 186 10.63 3.83 -4.38
C THR A 186 9.37 3.90 -5.25
N GLY A 187 8.72 5.07 -5.33
CA GLY A 187 7.36 5.19 -5.85
C GLY A 187 6.29 4.75 -4.84
N THR A 188 6.67 4.33 -3.65
CA THR A 188 5.86 3.90 -2.50
C THR A 188 4.89 2.78 -2.81
N SER A 189 5.25 1.54 -2.49
CA SER A 189 4.31 0.43 -2.53
C SER A 189 3.43 0.42 -1.27
N VAL A 190 4.02 0.13 -0.13
CA VAL A 190 3.40 -0.14 1.18
C VAL A 190 2.15 -1.03 1.14
N ASN A 191 1.76 -1.49 -0.04
CA ASN A 191 0.55 -2.26 -0.31
C ASN A 191 0.80 -3.31 -1.42
N PRO A 192 1.00 -4.58 -1.07
CA PRO A 192 1.26 -5.65 -2.04
C PRO A 192 0.18 -5.81 -3.12
N ALA A 193 -1.11 -5.62 -2.79
CA ALA A 193 -2.19 -5.76 -3.76
C ALA A 193 -2.17 -4.64 -4.82
N ARG A 194 -2.00 -3.40 -4.37
CA ARG A 194 -1.82 -2.24 -5.25
C ARG A 194 -0.59 -2.42 -6.12
N ALA A 195 0.52 -2.87 -5.53
CA ALA A 195 1.77 -3.13 -6.22
C ALA A 195 1.60 -4.14 -7.34
N LEU A 196 1.05 -5.30 -7.03
CA LEU A 196 0.87 -6.39 -7.97
C LEU A 196 0.01 -5.99 -9.17
N SER A 197 -1.07 -5.25 -8.95
CA SER A 197 -1.97 -4.85 -10.04
C SER A 197 -1.31 -3.89 -11.04
N ALA A 198 -0.50 -2.94 -10.56
CA ALA A 198 0.21 -2.02 -11.44
C ALA A 198 1.32 -2.71 -12.24
N LEU A 199 2.05 -3.66 -11.62
CA LEU A 199 3.09 -4.43 -12.31
C LEU A 199 2.56 -5.28 -13.45
N VAL A 200 1.37 -5.88 -13.30
CA VAL A 200 0.77 -6.66 -14.39
C VAL A 200 0.55 -5.79 -15.62
N PHE A 201 0.01 -4.58 -15.46
CA PHE A 201 -0.17 -3.68 -16.61
C PHE A 201 1.18 -3.17 -17.16
N ALA A 202 2.17 -2.95 -16.29
CA ALA A 202 3.50 -2.58 -16.72
C ALA A 202 4.21 -3.66 -17.57
N MET A 203 3.85 -4.94 -17.44
CA MET A 203 4.40 -6.03 -18.25
C MET A 203 3.96 -5.98 -19.72
N PHE A 204 2.90 -5.24 -20.05
CA PHE A 204 2.37 -5.12 -21.42
C PHE A 204 2.91 -3.91 -22.21
N ASP A 205 3.76 -3.08 -21.61
CA ASP A 205 4.27 -1.86 -22.23
C ASP A 205 5.61 -2.04 -22.99
N GLY A 206 6.09 -3.28 -23.12
CA GLY A 206 7.30 -3.61 -23.89
C GLY A 206 8.64 -3.36 -23.17
N ASN A 207 8.63 -2.95 -21.90
CA ASN A 207 9.85 -2.80 -21.12
C ASN A 207 10.45 -4.15 -20.66
N ASP A 208 11.67 -4.12 -20.09
CA ASP A 208 12.36 -5.32 -19.62
C ASP A 208 11.55 -6.03 -18.51
N ILE A 209 10.98 -7.19 -18.87
CA ILE A 209 10.20 -8.03 -17.97
C ILE A 209 11.02 -8.47 -16.75
N GLY A 210 12.33 -8.68 -16.93
CA GLY A 210 13.22 -9.09 -15.83
C GLY A 210 13.34 -8.02 -14.75
N VAL A 211 13.51 -6.76 -15.12
CA VAL A 211 13.53 -5.63 -14.18
C VAL A 211 12.19 -5.50 -13.47
N LYS A 212 11.10 -5.59 -14.21
CA LYS A 212 9.75 -5.50 -13.63
C LYS A 212 9.45 -6.65 -12.67
N ALA A 213 9.85 -7.87 -12.99
CA ALA A 213 9.72 -9.00 -12.09
C ALA A 213 10.54 -8.83 -10.80
N LEU A 214 11.76 -8.27 -10.89
CA LEU A 214 12.57 -7.96 -9.72
C LEU A 214 11.91 -6.92 -8.80
N THR A 215 11.10 -5.99 -9.32
CA THR A 215 10.38 -5.01 -8.49
C THR A 215 9.28 -5.64 -7.63
N LEU A 216 8.81 -6.86 -7.94
CA LEU A 216 7.87 -7.59 -7.08
C LEU A 216 8.48 -7.95 -5.72
N ILE A 217 9.77 -8.23 -5.67
CA ILE A 217 10.45 -8.60 -4.42
C ILE A 217 10.32 -7.46 -3.39
N PRO A 218 10.83 -6.26 -3.63
CA PRO A 218 10.73 -5.17 -2.66
C PRO A 218 9.30 -4.74 -2.38
N THR A 219 8.41 -4.75 -3.38
CA THR A 219 7.04 -4.24 -3.24
C THR A 219 6.07 -5.21 -2.57
N ILE A 220 6.45 -6.46 -2.40
CA ILE A 220 5.71 -7.47 -1.63
C ILE A 220 6.42 -7.77 -0.31
N LEU A 221 7.71 -8.15 -0.35
CA LEU A 221 8.44 -8.53 0.85
C LEU A 221 8.66 -7.36 1.80
N GLY A 222 9.06 -6.19 1.28
CA GLY A 222 9.27 -5.00 2.11
C GLY A 222 8.04 -4.67 2.98
N PRO A 223 6.85 -4.49 2.40
CA PRO A 223 5.63 -4.26 3.17
C PRO A 223 5.28 -5.38 4.15
N MET A 224 5.45 -6.65 3.79
CA MET A 224 5.16 -7.75 4.71
C MET A 224 6.12 -7.77 5.91
N MET A 225 7.42 -7.56 5.66
CA MET A 225 8.44 -7.46 6.71
C MET A 225 8.20 -6.23 7.60
N GLY A 226 7.86 -5.08 7.01
CA GLY A 226 7.52 -3.85 7.73
C GLY A 226 6.30 -4.03 8.62
N SER A 227 5.28 -4.72 8.14
CA SER A 227 4.09 -5.07 8.90
C SER A 227 4.40 -5.96 10.11
N PHE A 228 5.22 -7.01 9.92
CA PHE A 228 5.67 -7.87 11.02
C PHE A 228 6.50 -7.09 12.05
N ALA A 229 7.44 -6.26 11.60
CA ALA A 229 8.25 -5.44 12.49
C ALA A 229 7.38 -4.45 13.29
N ALA A 230 6.39 -3.81 12.66
CA ALA A 230 5.46 -2.91 13.32
C ALA A 230 4.62 -3.62 14.38
N TRP A 231 4.09 -4.81 14.05
CA TRP A 231 3.36 -5.64 15.02
C TRP A 231 4.25 -6.03 16.20
N SER A 232 5.47 -6.46 15.94
CA SER A 232 6.43 -6.85 16.99
C SER A 232 6.75 -5.67 17.91
N ALA A 233 7.06 -4.51 17.35
CA ALA A 233 7.32 -3.28 18.11
C ALA A 233 6.09 -2.84 18.91
N PHE A 234 4.90 -2.87 18.30
CA PHE A 234 3.66 -2.54 18.97
C PHE A 234 3.43 -3.41 20.22
N HIS A 235 3.65 -4.71 20.11
CA HIS A 235 3.52 -5.63 21.24
C HIS A 235 4.62 -5.43 22.31
N ALA A 236 5.83 -5.07 21.89
CA ALA A 236 6.90 -4.76 22.85
C ALA A 236 6.57 -3.52 23.70
N PHE A 237 5.94 -2.50 23.11
CA PHE A 237 5.59 -1.28 23.81
C PHE A 237 4.26 -1.35 24.58
N PHE A 238 3.25 -2.02 24.01
CA PHE A 238 1.87 -1.95 24.50
C PHE A 238 1.29 -3.31 24.88
N GLY A 239 2.02 -4.42 24.64
CA GLY A 239 1.61 -5.75 25.08
C GLY A 239 1.55 -5.83 26.60
N LYS A 240 0.47 -6.42 27.14
CA LYS A 240 0.41 -6.70 28.58
C LYS A 240 1.55 -7.65 28.94
N LYS A 241 2.41 -7.27 29.92
CA LYS A 241 3.28 -8.23 30.59
C LYS A 241 2.39 -9.37 31.11
N LYS A 242 2.73 -10.64 30.80
CA LYS A 242 2.16 -11.76 31.55
C LYS A 242 2.44 -11.47 33.02
N GLU A 243 1.39 -11.30 33.83
CA GLU A 243 1.54 -11.36 35.27
C GLU A 243 2.19 -12.72 35.56
N GLU A 244 3.40 -12.71 36.13
CA GLU A 244 3.99 -13.91 36.70
C GLU A 244 3.03 -14.33 37.81
N GLN A 245 2.35 -15.47 37.62
CA GLN A 245 1.62 -16.10 38.70
C GLN A 245 2.63 -16.33 39.81
N PRO A 246 2.37 -15.88 41.06
CA PRO A 246 3.24 -16.23 42.17
C PRO A 246 3.35 -17.75 42.22
N ALA A 247 4.57 -18.26 42.30
CA ALA A 247 4.81 -19.65 42.54
C ALA A 247 4.17 -20.00 43.90
N GLU A 248 3.17 -20.90 43.90
CA GLU A 248 2.62 -21.53 45.10
C GLU A 248 3.65 -22.47 45.74
#